data_b5e153cc87ecb04ec9b3dae501d7562f
#
_entry.id   b5e153cc87ecb04ec9b3dae501d7562f
#
_cell.length_a   1.000
_cell.length_b   1.000
_cell.length_c   1.000
_cell.angle_alpha   90.00
_cell.angle_beta   90.00
_cell.angle_gamma   90.00
#
_symmetry.space_group_name_H-M   'P 1'
#
loop_
_entity.id
_entity.type
_entity.pdbx_description
1 polymer ?
#
loop_
_entity_poly.entity_id
_entity_poly.type
_entity_poly.pdbx_seq_one_letter_code
_entity_poly.pdbx_strand_id
1 'polypeptide(L)'
;MAVEQTSSVEETLQKVVAKILRKENIALTPTTTFKEMGADSLDVVQIMVAIEEAFDIELVDEELKAINNMGGFIDYVKKKVADKK
;
A
#
# COMPACT_ATOMS: atom_id res chain seq x y z
N MET A 1 -3.54 -21.79 -0.98
CA MET A 1 -4.44 -21.32 0.03
C MET A 1 -4.77 -19.86 -0.17
N ALA A 2 -6.04 -19.59 -0.32
CA ALA A 2 -6.50 -18.25 -0.64
C ALA A 2 -6.14 -17.22 0.43
N VAL A 3 -6.16 -17.66 1.68
CA VAL A 3 -5.86 -16.79 2.82
C VAL A 3 -4.46 -16.23 2.72
N GLU A 4 -3.54 -17.00 2.20
CA GLU A 4 -2.15 -16.59 2.11
C GLU A 4 -1.96 -15.45 1.13
N GLN A 5 -2.76 -15.40 0.07
CA GLN A 5 -2.64 -14.32 -0.89
C GLN A 5 -2.98 -12.97 -0.28
N THR A 6 -4.02 -12.96 0.55
CA THR A 6 -4.41 -11.74 1.24
C THR A 6 -3.31 -11.30 2.21
N SER A 7 -2.76 -12.25 2.96
CA SER A 7 -1.67 -11.96 3.87
C SER A 7 -0.45 -11.47 3.12
N SER A 8 -0.17 -12.04 1.95
CA SER A 8 0.98 -11.63 1.15
C SER A 8 0.87 -10.17 0.70
N VAL A 9 -0.34 -9.74 0.34
CA VAL A 9 -0.53 -8.35 -0.06
C VAL A 9 -0.21 -7.43 1.11
N GLU A 10 -0.76 -7.72 2.28
CA GLU A 10 -0.53 -6.88 3.45
C GLU A 10 0.93 -6.90 3.87
N GLU A 11 1.55 -8.07 3.84
CA GLU A 11 2.95 -8.18 4.20
C GLU A 11 3.85 -7.40 3.24
N THR A 12 3.57 -7.49 1.95
CA THR A 12 4.34 -6.77 0.96
C THR A 12 4.17 -5.26 1.13
N LEU A 13 2.93 -4.83 1.37
CA LEU A 13 2.67 -3.42 1.62
C LEU A 13 3.43 -2.93 2.83
N GLN A 14 3.40 -3.72 3.90
CA GLN A 14 4.10 -3.35 5.13
C GLN A 14 5.61 -3.23 4.89
N LYS A 15 6.18 -4.17 4.18
CA LYS A 15 7.60 -4.14 3.89
C LYS A 15 7.99 -2.96 3.03
N VAL A 16 7.19 -2.67 2.01
CA VAL A 16 7.46 -1.56 1.12
C VAL A 16 7.38 -0.23 1.86
N VAL A 17 6.31 -0.05 2.62
CA VAL A 17 6.12 1.18 3.38
C VAL A 17 7.23 1.36 4.40
N ALA A 18 7.55 0.31 5.13
CA ALA A 18 8.60 0.36 6.14
C ALA A 18 9.95 0.71 5.51
N LYS A 19 10.25 0.12 4.36
CA LYS A 19 11.52 0.36 3.69
C LYS A 19 11.63 1.81 3.21
N ILE A 20 10.56 2.32 2.62
CA ILE A 20 10.58 3.68 2.08
C ILE A 20 10.63 4.70 3.20
N LEU A 21 9.90 4.47 4.28
CA LEU A 21 9.88 5.38 5.42
C LEU A 21 11.04 5.13 6.39
N ARG A 22 11.87 4.12 6.08
CA ARG A 22 13.05 3.78 6.90
C ARG A 22 12.70 3.44 8.33
N LYS A 23 11.66 2.65 8.49
CA LYS A 23 11.23 2.17 9.80
C LYS A 23 11.38 0.67 9.86
N GLU A 24 11.84 0.17 11.00
CA GLU A 24 12.06 -1.26 11.15
C GLU A 24 10.75 -2.03 11.20
N ASN A 25 9.80 -1.49 11.91
CA ASN A 25 8.49 -2.09 12.06
C ASN A 25 7.44 -1.03 11.89
N ILE A 26 6.46 -1.32 11.06
CA ILE A 26 5.38 -0.37 10.87
C ILE A 26 4.07 -1.15 10.89
N ALA A 27 3.15 -0.70 11.70
CA ALA A 27 1.83 -1.31 11.78
C ALA A 27 0.92 -0.60 10.79
N LEU A 28 0.32 -1.36 9.88
CA LEU A 28 -0.62 -0.81 8.94
C LEU A 28 -2.02 -0.82 9.53
N THR A 29 -2.25 0.14 10.41
CA THR A 29 -3.54 0.29 11.05
C THR A 29 -4.53 0.93 10.08
N PRO A 30 -5.72 0.37 9.92
CA PRO A 30 -6.67 0.89 8.90
C PRO A 30 -7.00 2.36 9.04
N THR A 31 -6.96 2.89 10.24
CA THR A 31 -7.29 4.31 10.46
C THR A 31 -6.09 5.25 10.33
N THR A 32 -4.90 4.69 10.21
CA THR A 32 -3.68 5.50 10.11
C THR A 32 -3.57 6.11 8.71
N THR A 33 -3.22 7.38 8.65
CA THR A 33 -3.01 8.06 7.37
C THR A 33 -1.53 8.09 7.04
N PHE A 34 -1.21 8.34 5.78
CA PHE A 34 0.19 8.50 5.38
C PHE A 34 0.83 9.66 6.13
N LYS A 35 0.07 10.72 6.34
CA LYS A 35 0.57 11.89 7.04
C LYS A 35 0.98 11.54 8.47
N GLU A 36 0.17 10.73 9.13
CA GLU A 36 0.46 10.30 10.50
C GLU A 36 1.70 9.44 10.57
N MET A 37 2.00 8.72 9.49
CA MET A 37 3.20 7.90 9.43
C MET A 37 4.44 8.69 9.06
N GLY A 38 4.28 9.97 8.77
CA GLY A 38 5.40 10.81 8.41
C GLY A 38 5.76 10.74 6.93
N ALA A 39 4.88 10.20 6.11
CA ALA A 39 5.12 10.11 4.68
C ALA A 39 4.66 11.38 4.00
N ASP A 40 5.52 11.95 3.16
CA ASP A 40 5.13 13.12 2.37
C ASP A 40 4.71 12.66 0.97
N SER A 41 4.43 13.63 0.08
CA SER A 41 3.97 13.32 -1.26
C SER A 41 4.95 12.45 -2.04
N LEU A 42 6.23 12.73 -1.88
CA LEU A 42 7.26 11.98 -2.59
C LEU A 42 7.32 10.54 -2.08
N ASP A 43 7.21 10.37 -0.77
CA ASP A 43 7.20 9.03 -0.19
C ASP A 43 6.01 8.22 -0.70
N VAL A 44 4.84 8.86 -0.79
CA VAL A 44 3.64 8.20 -1.28
C VAL A 44 3.83 7.75 -2.73
N VAL A 45 4.44 8.60 -3.56
CA VAL A 45 4.72 8.24 -4.95
C VAL A 45 5.67 7.05 -5.02
N GLN A 46 6.69 7.03 -4.18
CA GLN A 46 7.62 5.91 -4.15
C GLN A 46 6.94 4.62 -3.70
N ILE A 47 6.05 4.73 -2.74
CA ILE A 47 5.28 3.57 -2.30
C ILE A 47 4.41 3.05 -3.44
N MET A 48 3.74 3.94 -4.16
CA MET A 48 2.92 3.55 -5.29
C MET A 48 3.72 2.79 -6.35
N VAL A 49 4.85 3.34 -6.74
CA VAL A 49 5.69 2.73 -7.76
C VAL A 49 6.16 1.36 -7.32
N ALA A 50 6.59 1.25 -6.08
CA ALA A 50 7.06 -0.02 -5.55
C ALA A 50 5.96 -1.07 -5.53
N ILE A 51 4.75 -0.66 -5.16
CA ILE A 51 3.61 -1.57 -5.13
C ILE A 51 3.23 -2.01 -6.56
N GLU A 52 3.24 -1.08 -7.50
CA GLU A 52 2.96 -1.42 -8.88
C GLU A 52 3.92 -2.47 -9.41
N GLU A 53 5.19 -2.32 -9.08
CA GLU A 53 6.20 -3.28 -9.52
C GLU A 53 6.10 -4.61 -8.79
N ALA A 54 5.80 -4.55 -7.50
CA ALA A 54 5.74 -5.77 -6.69
C ALA A 54 4.59 -6.68 -7.11
N PHE A 55 3.47 -6.09 -7.49
CA PHE A 55 2.27 -6.86 -7.84
C PHE A 55 1.98 -6.84 -9.34
N ASP A 56 2.76 -6.12 -10.10
CA ASP A 56 2.54 -5.96 -11.54
C ASP A 56 1.12 -5.46 -11.81
N ILE A 57 0.76 -4.38 -11.13
CA ILE A 57 -0.54 -3.74 -11.28
C ILE A 57 -0.34 -2.26 -11.60
N GLU A 58 -1.41 -1.61 -11.95
CA GLU A 58 -1.39 -0.19 -12.26
C GLU A 58 -2.28 0.56 -11.28
N LEU A 59 -1.72 1.55 -10.62
CA LEU A 59 -2.46 2.39 -9.68
C LEU A 59 -2.77 3.73 -10.32
N VAL A 60 -3.99 4.21 -10.10
CA VAL A 60 -4.44 5.47 -10.68
C VAL A 60 -4.31 6.57 -9.64
N ASP A 61 -3.61 7.62 -10.00
CA ASP A 61 -3.33 8.73 -9.09
C ASP A 61 -4.60 9.36 -8.54
N GLU A 62 -5.57 9.56 -9.41
CA GLU A 62 -6.84 10.17 -8.99
C GLU A 62 -7.58 9.33 -7.97
N GLU A 63 -7.52 8.02 -8.13
CA GLU A 63 -8.17 7.13 -7.19
C GLU A 63 -7.47 7.16 -5.84
N LEU A 64 -6.15 7.30 -5.87
CA LEU A 64 -5.39 7.37 -4.63
C LEU A 64 -5.65 8.64 -3.86
N LYS A 65 -5.94 9.72 -4.53
CA LYS A 65 -6.26 10.97 -3.86
C LYS A 65 -7.52 10.88 -3.00
N ALA A 66 -8.41 9.97 -3.36
CA ALA A 66 -9.63 9.75 -2.58
C ALA A 66 -9.40 8.89 -1.36
N ILE A 67 -8.23 8.28 -1.26
CA ILE A 67 -7.90 7.39 -0.14
C ILE A 67 -7.19 8.18 0.94
N ASN A 68 -7.76 8.17 2.13
CA ASN A 68 -7.24 8.99 3.23
C ASN A 68 -6.52 8.18 4.30
N ASN A 69 -6.69 6.87 4.30
CA ASN A 69 -6.08 6.06 5.33
C ASN A 69 -5.53 4.76 4.78
N MET A 70 -4.81 4.06 5.62
CA MET A 70 -4.14 2.84 5.21
C MET A 70 -5.12 1.73 4.87
N GLY A 71 -6.23 1.65 5.58
CA GLY A 71 -7.26 0.66 5.28
C GLY A 71 -7.78 0.77 3.86
N GLY A 72 -8.08 2.00 3.44
CA GLY A 72 -8.53 2.24 2.08
C GLY A 72 -7.45 1.89 1.06
N PHE A 73 -6.21 2.21 1.38
CA PHE A 73 -5.09 1.91 0.49
C PHE A 73 -4.91 0.40 0.32
N ILE A 74 -4.95 -0.32 1.42
CA ILE A 74 -4.82 -1.78 1.39
C ILE A 74 -5.95 -2.40 0.56
N ASP A 75 -7.18 -1.95 0.79
CA ASP A 75 -8.32 -2.46 0.04
C ASP A 75 -8.19 -2.17 -1.44
N TYR A 76 -7.73 -0.98 -1.77
CA TYR A 76 -7.54 -0.59 -3.16
C TYR A 76 -6.52 -1.49 -3.84
N VAL A 77 -5.39 -1.74 -3.19
CA VAL A 77 -4.36 -2.61 -3.74
C VAL A 77 -4.88 -4.03 -3.90
N LYS A 78 -5.59 -4.54 -2.91
CA LYS A 78 -6.14 -5.89 -2.99
C LYS A 78 -7.11 -6.02 -4.15
N LYS A 79 -7.92 -5.01 -4.38
CA LYS A 79 -8.85 -5.00 -5.49
C LYS A 79 -8.13 -5.03 -6.82
N LYS A 80 -7.07 -4.24 -6.95
CA LYS A 80 -6.30 -4.20 -8.19
C LYS A 80 -5.61 -5.54 -8.44
N VAL A 81 -5.09 -6.15 -7.41
CA VAL A 81 -4.45 -7.47 -7.55
C VAL A 81 -5.48 -8.51 -7.98
N ALA A 82 -6.66 -8.46 -7.40
CA ALA A 82 -7.74 -9.38 -7.78
C ALA A 82 -8.20 -9.16 -9.21
N ASP A 83 -8.31 -7.90 -9.63
CA ASP A 83 -8.76 -7.55 -10.96
C ASP A 83 -7.74 -7.93 -12.03
N LYS A 84 -6.49 -8.08 -11.65
CA LYS A 84 -5.44 -8.41 -12.58
C LYS A 84 -5.67 -9.75 -13.27
N LYS A 85 -6.35 -10.63 -12.61
CA LYS A 85 -6.63 -11.93 -13.19
C LYS A 85 -7.62 -11.80 -14.34
#